data_f1da435987dd678841214a4daf1f959a
#
_entry.id   f1da435987dd678841214a4daf1f959a
#
_cell.length_a   1.000
_cell.length_b   1.000
_cell.length_c   1.000
_cell.angle_alpha   90.00
_cell.angle_beta   90.00
_cell.angle_gamma   90.00
#
_symmetry.space_group_name_H-M   'P 1'
#
loop_
_entity.id
_entity.type
_entity.pdbx_description
1 polymer ?
#
loop_
_entity_poly.entity_id
_entity_poly.type
_entity_poly.pdbx_seq_one_letter_code
_entity_poly.pdbx_strand_id
1 'polypeptide(L)'
;MLGSGFIGRFYADSIQGLRSRDKIVSIYSRREEQAKKFAADYQCEHYTTVMEEAIAHPNVDMVCISLPNNLHEEAVMLCIKHKKAVISTKPLGRNAAEAKRMLEAVEAAGIFNGYLEDLVYTPKFLKAHASVQSGALGRILWAKSREAHPGPHSDWFWDLEQAGGGCMLDLGCHCVEIARSYIGKDIRPVEVMCWADTQVKPIDAEDHAIGLVKYENGSIAQFEVSWTFRGGLDLRDEVMGSEGTIWINGFLRTGFEMFTTGKGGDYIAEKAESNSGWLFPVGDELNELGYNHMFAEMFNCFENGTQPRETFYDGYLVNAVLDAAYKSAKSKLWEPVQLDDWRGRTDVTKDSHLIEFDADHYLVKEEMTHYGTKKLILKEKSTGKIIEKIV
;
A
#
# COMPACT_ATOMS: atom_id res chain seq x y z
N MET A 1 -11.49 -6.02 18.30
CA MET A 1 -10.99 -6.63 17.05
C MET A 1 -12.17 -7.23 16.29
N LEU A 2 -12.31 -6.95 15.01
CA LEU A 2 -13.30 -7.59 14.15
C LEU A 2 -12.58 -8.50 13.15
N GLY A 3 -12.78 -9.81 13.27
CA GLY A 3 -12.13 -10.83 12.46
C GLY A 3 -11.02 -11.57 13.19
N SER A 4 -11.07 -12.90 13.11
CA SER A 4 -10.10 -13.85 13.74
C SER A 4 -9.31 -14.64 12.70
N GLY A 5 -9.33 -14.15 11.42
CA GLY A 5 -8.63 -14.77 10.29
C GLY A 5 -7.12 -14.53 10.32
N PHE A 6 -6.46 -14.84 9.20
CA PHE A 6 -5.01 -14.71 9.06
C PHE A 6 -4.51 -13.30 9.44
N ILE A 7 -4.99 -12.26 8.75
CA ILE A 7 -4.56 -10.89 9.03
C ILE A 7 -4.96 -10.40 10.42
N GLY A 8 -6.11 -10.84 10.96
CA GLY A 8 -6.50 -10.51 12.33
C GLY A 8 -5.54 -11.04 13.39
N ARG A 9 -4.86 -12.17 13.14
CA ARG A 9 -3.81 -12.70 14.01
C ARG A 9 -2.52 -11.89 13.88
N PHE A 10 -2.08 -11.55 12.69
CA PHE A 10 -0.93 -10.65 12.49
C PHE A 10 -1.12 -9.32 13.22
N TYR A 11 -2.32 -8.75 13.13
CA TYR A 11 -2.67 -7.53 13.86
C TYR A 11 -2.63 -7.73 15.37
N ALA A 12 -3.20 -8.83 15.86
CA ALA A 12 -3.21 -9.12 17.29
C ALA A 12 -1.80 -9.34 17.85
N ASP A 13 -0.95 -10.08 17.14
CA ASP A 13 0.44 -10.31 17.53
C ASP A 13 1.22 -8.99 17.59
N SER A 14 1.02 -8.13 16.59
CA SER A 14 1.64 -6.80 16.57
C SER A 14 1.13 -5.91 17.72
N ILE A 15 -0.19 -5.82 17.93
CA ILE A 15 -0.78 -5.00 18.99
C ILE A 15 -0.27 -5.42 20.38
N GLN A 16 -0.26 -6.71 20.68
CA GLN A 16 0.21 -7.20 21.97
C GLN A 16 1.71 -7.10 22.18
N GLY A 17 2.50 -7.14 21.09
CA GLY A 17 3.95 -7.06 21.14
C GLY A 17 4.51 -5.64 21.34
N LEU A 18 3.72 -4.59 21.06
CA LEU A 18 4.23 -3.21 20.96
C LEU A 18 4.22 -2.45 22.28
N ARG A 19 3.08 -2.45 22.96
CA ARG A 19 2.86 -1.60 24.13
C ARG A 19 2.10 -2.38 25.19
N SER A 20 2.67 -2.46 26.39
CA SER A 20 2.12 -3.26 27.50
C SER A 20 0.73 -2.81 28.00
N ARG A 21 0.33 -1.58 27.67
CA ARG A 21 -0.96 -1.00 28.08
C ARG A 21 -2.09 -1.27 27.08
N ASP A 22 -1.76 -1.55 25.81
CA ASP A 22 -2.77 -1.80 24.77
C ASP A 22 -3.25 -3.25 24.86
N LYS A 23 -4.56 -3.45 24.80
CA LYS A 23 -5.18 -4.77 24.95
C LYS A 23 -6.30 -4.97 23.95
N ILE A 24 -6.42 -6.19 23.48
CA ILE A 24 -7.58 -6.60 22.70
C ILE A 24 -8.67 -7.03 23.70
N VAL A 25 -9.61 -6.12 23.94
CA VAL A 25 -10.68 -6.30 24.93
C VAL A 25 -11.76 -7.26 24.42
N SER A 26 -12.15 -7.09 23.15
CA SER A 26 -13.29 -7.81 22.57
C SER A 26 -12.95 -8.30 21.16
N ILE A 27 -13.40 -9.51 20.83
CA ILE A 27 -13.26 -10.12 19.51
C ILE A 27 -14.61 -10.55 18.93
N TYR A 28 -14.84 -10.16 17.69
CA TYR A 28 -15.91 -10.69 16.86
C TYR A 28 -15.37 -11.70 15.86
N SER A 29 -16.02 -12.84 15.77
CA SER A 29 -15.83 -13.78 14.66
C SER A 29 -17.15 -14.46 14.33
N ARG A 30 -17.44 -14.65 13.04
CA ARG A 30 -18.65 -15.33 12.55
C ARG A 30 -18.84 -16.73 13.14
N ARG A 31 -17.75 -17.43 13.49
CA ARG A 31 -17.76 -18.75 14.12
C ARG A 31 -17.38 -18.64 15.60
N GLU A 32 -18.26 -19.10 16.49
CA GLU A 32 -18.06 -19.00 17.94
C GLU A 32 -16.78 -19.68 18.41
N GLU A 33 -16.47 -20.87 17.90
CA GLU A 33 -15.25 -21.59 18.26
C GLU A 33 -13.99 -20.79 17.93
N GLN A 34 -14.00 -20.07 16.79
CA GLN A 34 -12.87 -19.21 16.41
C GLN A 34 -12.78 -17.97 17.28
N ALA A 35 -13.92 -17.34 17.61
CA ALA A 35 -13.96 -16.22 18.54
C ALA A 35 -13.42 -16.62 19.91
N LYS A 36 -13.89 -17.74 20.44
CA LYS A 36 -13.45 -18.29 21.73
C LYS A 36 -11.97 -18.66 21.74
N LYS A 37 -11.49 -19.32 20.66
CA LYS A 37 -10.06 -19.65 20.52
C LYS A 37 -9.20 -18.40 20.48
N PHE A 38 -9.57 -17.41 19.66
CA PHE A 38 -8.85 -16.15 19.58
C PHE A 38 -8.83 -15.42 20.93
N ALA A 39 -9.98 -15.36 21.63
CA ALA A 39 -10.05 -14.75 22.94
C ALA A 39 -9.13 -15.43 23.96
N ALA A 40 -9.01 -16.76 23.92
CA ALA A 40 -8.11 -17.52 24.78
C ALA A 40 -6.63 -17.25 24.42
N ASP A 41 -6.29 -17.26 23.11
CA ASP A 41 -4.91 -17.03 22.62
C ASP A 41 -4.42 -15.62 23.02
N TYR A 42 -5.29 -14.59 22.95
CA TYR A 42 -4.96 -13.18 23.16
C TYR A 42 -5.52 -12.59 24.47
N GLN A 43 -6.07 -13.41 25.35
CA GLN A 43 -6.60 -13.01 26.67
C GLN A 43 -7.67 -11.91 26.60
N CYS A 44 -8.55 -11.97 25.60
CA CYS A 44 -9.65 -11.02 25.46
C CYS A 44 -10.68 -11.23 26.57
N GLU A 45 -11.21 -10.14 27.10
CA GLU A 45 -12.27 -10.17 28.17
C GLU A 45 -13.60 -10.66 27.59
N HIS A 46 -13.86 -10.40 26.30
CA HIS A 46 -15.12 -10.66 25.62
C HIS A 46 -14.93 -11.30 24.24
N TYR A 47 -15.80 -12.25 23.90
CA TYR A 47 -15.90 -12.77 22.53
C TYR A 47 -17.37 -12.93 22.14
N THR A 48 -17.69 -12.74 20.88
CA THR A 48 -19.07 -12.82 20.39
C THR A 48 -19.11 -13.14 18.88
N THR A 49 -20.27 -13.63 18.44
CA THR A 49 -20.61 -13.80 17.03
C THR A 49 -21.50 -12.67 16.50
N VAL A 50 -21.75 -11.63 17.30
CA VAL A 50 -22.51 -10.44 16.93
C VAL A 50 -21.56 -9.24 16.86
N MET A 51 -21.37 -8.70 15.64
CA MET A 51 -20.39 -7.63 15.40
C MET A 51 -20.65 -6.40 16.27
N GLU A 52 -21.91 -6.00 16.39
CA GLU A 52 -22.29 -4.82 17.16
C GLU A 52 -21.99 -4.96 18.65
N GLU A 53 -22.14 -6.15 19.22
CA GLU A 53 -21.79 -6.41 20.64
C GLU A 53 -20.28 -6.22 20.89
N ALA A 54 -19.45 -6.70 19.95
CA ALA A 54 -18.01 -6.50 20.07
C ALA A 54 -17.61 -5.04 20.03
N ILE A 55 -18.25 -4.25 19.18
CA ILE A 55 -18.02 -2.80 19.01
C ILE A 55 -18.54 -2.03 20.22
N ALA A 56 -19.75 -2.36 20.69
CA ALA A 56 -20.44 -1.64 21.77
C ALA A 56 -19.84 -1.91 23.16
N HIS A 57 -18.92 -2.85 23.29
CA HIS A 57 -18.35 -3.21 24.60
C HIS A 57 -17.75 -1.97 25.30
N PRO A 58 -18.08 -1.73 26.59
CA PRO A 58 -17.75 -0.47 27.27
C PRO A 58 -16.25 -0.16 27.33
N ASN A 59 -15.40 -1.20 27.44
CA ASN A 59 -13.95 -1.06 27.54
C ASN A 59 -13.25 -0.95 26.16
N VAL A 60 -13.98 -0.86 25.06
CA VAL A 60 -13.42 -0.67 23.71
C VAL A 60 -13.32 0.83 23.43
N ASP A 61 -12.12 1.33 23.14
CA ASP A 61 -11.86 2.70 22.71
C ASP A 61 -11.79 2.79 21.19
N MET A 62 -11.13 1.82 20.56
CA MET A 62 -10.88 1.75 19.13
C MET A 62 -11.25 0.38 18.56
N VAL A 63 -11.82 0.36 17.38
CA VAL A 63 -12.17 -0.85 16.64
C VAL A 63 -11.18 -1.06 15.50
N CYS A 64 -10.56 -2.24 15.47
CA CYS A 64 -9.71 -2.67 14.36
C CYS A 64 -10.51 -3.65 13.48
N ILE A 65 -10.72 -3.28 12.21
CA ILE A 65 -11.45 -4.08 11.22
C ILE A 65 -10.46 -4.92 10.42
N SER A 66 -10.62 -6.26 10.47
CA SER A 66 -9.87 -7.24 9.68
C SER A 66 -10.83 -8.29 9.08
N LEU A 67 -11.89 -7.78 8.45
CA LEU A 67 -13.00 -8.51 7.86
C LEU A 67 -12.85 -8.63 6.33
N PRO A 68 -13.65 -9.47 5.66
CA PRO A 68 -13.85 -9.38 4.21
C PRO A 68 -14.33 -7.98 3.78
N ASN A 69 -13.92 -7.54 2.59
CA ASN A 69 -14.11 -6.17 2.10
C ASN A 69 -15.58 -5.69 2.13
N ASN A 70 -16.53 -6.58 1.81
CA ASN A 70 -17.95 -6.27 1.79
C ASN A 70 -18.55 -5.94 3.18
N LEU A 71 -17.83 -6.20 4.25
CA LEU A 71 -18.28 -5.93 5.63
C LEU A 71 -17.66 -4.67 6.23
N HIS A 72 -16.74 -4.01 5.53
CA HIS A 72 -16.06 -2.82 6.06
C HIS A 72 -17.05 -1.67 6.31
N GLU A 73 -17.92 -1.37 5.34
CA GLU A 73 -18.88 -0.27 5.46
C GLU A 73 -19.84 -0.49 6.62
N GLU A 74 -20.42 -1.70 6.77
CA GLU A 74 -21.27 -2.03 7.92
C GLU A 74 -20.54 -1.83 9.25
N ALA A 75 -19.32 -2.36 9.36
CA ALA A 75 -18.52 -2.25 10.57
C ALA A 75 -18.21 -0.78 10.92
N VAL A 76 -17.86 0.05 9.93
CA VAL A 76 -17.61 1.48 10.11
C VAL A 76 -18.87 2.21 10.59
N MET A 77 -20.04 1.93 9.98
CA MET A 77 -21.30 2.55 10.40
C MET A 77 -21.68 2.18 11.84
N LEU A 78 -21.40 0.94 12.26
CA LEU A 78 -21.59 0.52 13.66
C LEU A 78 -20.60 1.23 14.61
N CYS A 79 -19.34 1.44 14.20
CA CYS A 79 -18.39 2.23 15.00
C CYS A 79 -18.87 3.65 15.21
N ILE A 80 -19.41 4.29 14.18
CA ILE A 80 -20.01 5.63 14.25
C ILE A 80 -21.19 5.65 15.22
N LYS A 81 -22.11 4.68 15.10
CA LYS A 81 -23.28 4.55 16.00
C LYS A 81 -22.86 4.48 17.47
N HIS A 82 -21.77 3.78 17.76
CA HIS A 82 -21.26 3.60 19.13
C HIS A 82 -20.15 4.59 19.50
N LYS A 83 -19.86 5.59 18.64
CA LYS A 83 -18.83 6.64 18.83
C LYS A 83 -17.45 6.06 19.15
N LYS A 84 -17.08 4.97 18.51
CA LYS A 84 -15.78 4.33 18.67
C LYS A 84 -14.83 4.80 17.55
N ALA A 85 -13.55 5.04 17.91
CA ALA A 85 -12.51 5.20 16.92
C ALA A 85 -12.41 3.96 16.03
N VAL A 86 -12.02 4.12 14.76
CA VAL A 86 -11.97 3.00 13.81
C VAL A 86 -10.70 3.01 12.99
N ILE A 87 -10.08 1.85 12.88
CA ILE A 87 -8.99 1.58 11.94
C ILE A 87 -9.38 0.38 11.08
N SER A 88 -9.28 0.51 9.75
CA SER A 88 -9.74 -0.51 8.81
C SER A 88 -8.62 -1.03 7.94
N THR A 89 -8.59 -2.35 7.75
CA THR A 89 -7.68 -3.00 6.79
C THR A 89 -7.92 -2.51 5.36
N LYS A 90 -6.93 -2.73 4.52
CA LYS A 90 -6.98 -2.47 3.08
C LYS A 90 -7.73 -3.61 2.31
N PRO A 91 -8.26 -3.33 1.13
CA PRO A 91 -8.63 -2.00 0.62
C PRO A 91 -9.71 -1.38 1.51
N LEU A 92 -9.83 -0.04 1.53
CA LEU A 92 -10.84 0.59 2.39
C LEU A 92 -12.26 0.14 2.01
N GLY A 93 -12.60 0.17 0.72
CA GLY A 93 -13.84 -0.31 0.18
C GLY A 93 -13.63 -1.18 -1.06
N ARG A 94 -14.68 -1.83 -1.56
CA ARG A 94 -14.64 -2.58 -2.83
C ARG A 94 -14.54 -1.66 -4.05
N ASN A 95 -14.82 -0.37 -3.88
CA ASN A 95 -14.75 0.69 -4.89
C ASN A 95 -14.71 2.07 -4.21
N ALA A 96 -14.45 3.11 -5.01
CA ALA A 96 -14.36 4.49 -4.52
C ALA A 96 -15.67 5.00 -3.88
N ALA A 97 -16.82 4.56 -4.35
CA ALA A 97 -18.10 5.01 -3.80
C ALA A 97 -18.32 4.50 -2.36
N GLU A 98 -17.98 3.23 -2.09
CA GLU A 98 -18.01 2.68 -0.72
C GLU A 98 -17.01 3.39 0.19
N ALA A 99 -15.77 3.54 -0.27
CA ALA A 99 -14.73 4.24 0.49
C ALA A 99 -15.12 5.69 0.80
N LYS A 100 -15.74 6.39 -0.15
CA LYS A 100 -16.24 7.76 0.03
C LYS A 100 -17.34 7.85 1.08
N ARG A 101 -18.32 6.95 1.06
CA ARG A 101 -19.38 6.93 2.07
C ARG A 101 -18.82 6.71 3.48
N MET A 102 -17.85 5.81 3.63
CA MET A 102 -17.18 5.60 4.93
C MET A 102 -16.40 6.84 5.38
N LEU A 103 -15.64 7.46 4.48
CA LEU A 103 -14.90 8.69 4.75
C LEU A 103 -15.83 9.81 5.23
N GLU A 104 -16.86 10.13 4.44
CA GLU A 104 -17.82 11.19 4.75
C GLU A 104 -18.54 10.94 6.10
N ALA A 105 -18.86 9.68 6.39
CA ALA A 105 -19.55 9.30 7.61
C ALA A 105 -18.65 9.44 8.86
N VAL A 106 -17.38 9.01 8.82
CA VAL A 106 -16.46 9.15 9.96
C VAL A 106 -16.11 10.61 10.21
N GLU A 107 -15.97 11.42 9.17
CA GLU A 107 -15.72 12.87 9.27
C GLU A 107 -16.93 13.61 9.86
N ALA A 108 -18.13 13.32 9.35
CA ALA A 108 -19.36 13.90 9.89
C ALA A 108 -19.58 13.56 11.38
N ALA A 109 -19.16 12.37 11.80
CA ALA A 109 -19.22 11.94 13.19
C ALA A 109 -18.08 12.47 14.05
N GLY A 110 -17.02 12.99 13.45
CA GLY A 110 -15.83 13.49 14.14
C GLY A 110 -15.06 12.43 14.91
N ILE A 111 -15.09 11.17 14.44
CA ILE A 111 -14.35 10.07 15.08
C ILE A 111 -12.99 9.88 14.42
N PHE A 112 -12.01 9.42 15.23
CA PHE A 112 -10.71 9.06 14.70
C PHE A 112 -10.84 7.91 13.70
N ASN A 113 -10.12 8.02 12.58
CA ASN A 113 -10.06 6.98 11.56
C ASN A 113 -8.63 6.77 11.07
N GLY A 114 -8.30 5.53 10.73
CA GLY A 114 -7.01 5.13 10.18
C GLY A 114 -7.17 4.02 9.14
N TYR A 115 -6.41 4.13 8.06
CA TYR A 115 -6.34 3.14 6.99
C TYR A 115 -5.10 2.27 7.19
N LEU A 116 -5.28 0.96 7.34
CA LEU A 116 -4.21 0.03 7.66
C LEU A 116 -3.50 -0.44 6.38
N GLU A 117 -2.77 0.48 5.78
CA GLU A 117 -1.85 0.23 4.67
C GLU A 117 -0.45 -0.02 5.24
N ASP A 118 -0.14 -1.28 5.52
CA ASP A 118 1.07 -1.67 6.25
C ASP A 118 2.37 -1.44 5.47
N LEU A 119 2.37 -1.59 4.15
CA LEU A 119 3.60 -1.53 3.35
C LEU A 119 4.26 -0.15 3.31
N VAL A 120 3.51 0.94 3.55
CA VAL A 120 4.11 2.27 3.72
C VAL A 120 4.72 2.50 5.12
N TYR A 121 4.69 1.47 5.95
CA TYR A 121 5.33 1.45 7.28
C TYR A 121 6.51 0.47 7.37
N THR A 122 6.85 -0.24 6.30
CA THR A 122 8.02 -1.12 6.32
C THR A 122 9.29 -0.33 6.60
N PRO A 123 10.27 -0.86 7.35
CA PRO A 123 11.51 -0.13 7.67
C PRO A 123 12.24 0.40 6.43
N LYS A 124 12.25 -0.39 5.35
CA LYS A 124 12.90 -0.03 4.08
C LYS A 124 12.17 1.12 3.39
N PHE A 125 10.82 1.06 3.34
CA PHE A 125 10.01 2.15 2.81
C PHE A 125 10.21 3.44 3.60
N LEU A 126 10.12 3.38 4.93
CA LEU A 126 10.29 4.55 5.80
C LEU A 126 11.63 5.24 5.56
N LYS A 127 12.71 4.45 5.42
CA LYS A 127 14.05 4.99 5.13
C LYS A 127 14.13 5.59 3.72
N ALA A 128 13.59 4.92 2.72
CA ALA A 128 13.55 5.40 1.34
C ALA A 128 12.73 6.68 1.23
N HIS A 129 11.52 6.70 1.82
CA HIS A 129 10.64 7.86 1.84
C HIS A 129 11.31 9.07 2.52
N ALA A 130 11.99 8.87 3.65
CA ALA A 130 12.76 9.93 4.29
C ALA A 130 13.86 10.49 3.36
N SER A 131 14.51 9.65 2.57
CA SER A 131 15.50 10.09 1.57
C SER A 131 14.87 10.91 0.44
N VAL A 132 13.70 10.50 -0.04
CA VAL A 132 12.91 11.27 -1.03
C VAL A 132 12.51 12.63 -0.44
N GLN A 133 11.96 12.65 0.77
CA GLN A 133 11.53 13.88 1.45
C GLN A 133 12.70 14.85 1.74
N SER A 134 13.90 14.35 1.94
CA SER A 134 15.11 15.18 2.09
C SER A 134 15.64 15.77 0.77
N GLY A 135 15.01 15.44 -0.36
CA GLY A 135 15.41 15.90 -1.68
C GLY A 135 16.59 15.15 -2.31
N ALA A 136 17.01 14.01 -1.73
CA ALA A 136 18.19 13.27 -2.20
C ALA A 136 18.07 12.75 -3.64
N LEU A 137 16.84 12.62 -4.19
CA LEU A 137 16.61 12.16 -5.55
C LEU A 137 16.27 13.32 -6.51
N GLY A 138 16.25 14.56 -6.02
CA GLY A 138 15.72 15.68 -6.78
C GLY A 138 14.21 15.52 -7.04
N ARG A 139 13.74 15.93 -8.20
CA ARG A 139 12.33 15.78 -8.58
C ARG A 139 12.02 14.33 -8.94
N ILE A 140 10.98 13.75 -8.34
CA ILE A 140 10.55 12.40 -8.67
C ILE A 140 9.94 12.38 -10.07
N LEU A 141 10.46 11.48 -10.89
CA LEU A 141 10.03 11.28 -12.29
C LEU A 141 9.10 10.08 -12.40
N TRP A 142 9.47 9.02 -11.73
CA TRP A 142 8.78 7.75 -11.78
C TRP A 142 8.91 6.99 -10.47
N ALA A 143 7.79 6.41 -10.02
CA ALA A 143 7.75 5.48 -8.89
C ALA A 143 7.06 4.20 -9.33
N LYS A 144 7.73 3.06 -9.17
CA LYS A 144 7.19 1.74 -9.45
C LYS A 144 7.07 0.96 -8.17
N SER A 145 5.94 0.26 -8.01
CA SER A 145 5.76 -0.74 -6.97
C SER A 145 5.21 -2.03 -7.56
N ARG A 146 5.69 -3.14 -7.04
CA ARG A 146 5.29 -4.48 -7.43
C ARG A 146 4.97 -5.32 -6.22
N GLU A 147 3.82 -5.98 -6.28
CA GLU A 147 3.47 -7.03 -5.35
C GLU A 147 2.96 -8.26 -6.09
N ALA A 148 3.58 -9.41 -5.86
CA ALA A 148 3.20 -10.66 -6.49
C ALA A 148 3.42 -11.85 -5.57
N HIS A 149 2.43 -12.76 -5.53
CA HIS A 149 2.46 -13.97 -4.71
C HIS A 149 1.53 -15.07 -5.29
N PRO A 150 1.47 -16.30 -4.71
CA PRO A 150 0.67 -17.39 -5.27
C PRO A 150 -0.86 -17.22 -5.14
N GLY A 151 -1.32 -16.21 -4.44
CA GLY A 151 -2.73 -15.91 -4.20
C GLY A 151 -3.07 -15.76 -2.71
N PRO A 152 -4.29 -15.31 -2.39
CA PRO A 152 -4.74 -15.06 -1.03
C PRO A 152 -4.94 -16.35 -0.23
N HIS A 153 -4.97 -16.21 1.11
CA HIS A 153 -5.15 -17.32 2.04
C HIS A 153 -6.60 -17.69 2.36
N SER A 154 -7.54 -16.80 2.04
CA SER A 154 -8.96 -16.94 2.45
C SER A 154 -9.87 -17.11 1.25
N ASP A 155 -10.86 -17.99 1.38
CA ASP A 155 -11.76 -18.36 0.27
C ASP A 155 -12.63 -17.21 -0.24
N TRP A 156 -12.96 -16.23 0.60
CA TRP A 156 -13.82 -15.11 0.24
C TRP A 156 -13.20 -14.18 -0.83
N PHE A 157 -11.89 -14.21 -1.00
CA PHE A 157 -11.23 -13.46 -2.08
C PHE A 157 -11.61 -13.96 -3.49
N TRP A 158 -12.07 -15.20 -3.58
CA TRP A 158 -12.51 -15.79 -4.86
C TRP A 158 -13.96 -15.43 -5.23
N ASP A 159 -14.67 -14.75 -4.33
CA ASP A 159 -16.04 -14.28 -4.51
C ASP A 159 -16.05 -12.76 -4.73
N LEU A 160 -16.37 -12.34 -5.96
CA LEU A 160 -16.36 -10.91 -6.34
C LEU A 160 -17.33 -10.04 -5.53
N GLU A 161 -18.44 -10.60 -5.03
CA GLU A 161 -19.36 -9.83 -4.17
C GLU A 161 -18.72 -9.51 -2.83
N GLN A 162 -17.89 -10.39 -2.31
CA GLN A 162 -17.18 -10.18 -1.05
C GLN A 162 -15.90 -9.38 -1.25
N ALA A 163 -15.12 -9.73 -2.26
CA ALA A 163 -13.81 -9.13 -2.51
C ALA A 163 -13.90 -7.76 -3.23
N GLY A 164 -14.81 -7.62 -4.20
CA GLY A 164 -14.94 -6.41 -5.04
C GLY A 164 -14.03 -6.41 -6.28
N GLY A 165 -13.00 -7.24 -6.33
CA GLY A 165 -12.03 -7.38 -7.41
C GLY A 165 -11.04 -8.49 -7.15
N GLY A 166 -10.08 -8.67 -8.05
CA GLY A 166 -9.00 -9.65 -7.94
C GLY A 166 -7.71 -9.06 -7.38
N CYS A 167 -6.58 -9.50 -7.96
CA CYS A 167 -5.26 -9.08 -7.51
C CYS A 167 -5.03 -7.56 -7.61
N MET A 168 -5.70 -6.88 -8.53
CA MET A 168 -5.55 -5.44 -8.68
C MET A 168 -6.15 -4.67 -7.50
N LEU A 169 -7.30 -5.12 -6.97
CA LEU A 169 -7.87 -4.50 -5.79
C LEU A 169 -7.12 -4.90 -4.52
N ASP A 170 -6.72 -6.17 -4.38
CA ASP A 170 -6.04 -6.71 -3.20
C ASP A 170 -4.61 -6.18 -3.03
N LEU A 171 -3.81 -6.22 -4.10
CA LEU A 171 -2.38 -5.87 -4.09
C LEU A 171 -2.11 -4.49 -4.70
N GLY A 172 -2.95 -4.08 -5.66
CA GLY A 172 -2.81 -2.79 -6.31
C GLY A 172 -3.04 -1.62 -5.36
N CYS A 173 -3.82 -1.80 -4.30
CA CYS A 173 -4.01 -0.77 -3.28
C CYS A 173 -2.68 -0.43 -2.58
N HIS A 174 -1.87 -1.41 -2.23
CA HIS A 174 -0.52 -1.21 -1.70
C HIS A 174 0.37 -0.46 -2.69
N CYS A 175 0.47 -1.00 -3.91
CA CYS A 175 1.37 -0.45 -4.93
C CYS A 175 1.02 1.00 -5.31
N VAL A 176 -0.27 1.33 -5.40
CA VAL A 176 -0.73 2.69 -5.69
C VAL A 176 -0.36 3.64 -4.55
N GLU A 177 -0.57 3.25 -3.30
CA GLU A 177 -0.27 4.09 -2.14
C GLU A 177 1.24 4.29 -1.94
N ILE A 178 2.04 3.23 -2.11
CA ILE A 178 3.51 3.31 -2.08
C ILE A 178 4.01 4.32 -3.12
N ALA A 179 3.59 4.17 -4.38
CA ALA A 179 4.02 5.05 -5.46
C ALA A 179 3.54 6.50 -5.24
N ARG A 180 2.28 6.69 -4.79
CA ARG A 180 1.72 7.99 -4.43
C ARG A 180 2.52 8.67 -3.31
N SER A 181 2.92 7.92 -2.31
CA SER A 181 3.73 8.44 -1.20
C SER A 181 5.10 8.95 -1.65
N TYR A 182 5.76 8.28 -2.61
CA TYR A 182 7.02 8.75 -3.17
C TYR A 182 6.86 9.97 -4.08
N ILE A 183 5.80 10.04 -4.88
CA ILE A 183 5.55 11.18 -5.78
C ILE A 183 5.12 12.43 -4.99
N GLY A 184 4.35 12.22 -3.93
CA GLY A 184 3.79 13.24 -3.05
C GLY A 184 2.27 13.11 -2.94
N LYS A 185 1.80 12.93 -1.73
CA LYS A 185 0.36 12.74 -1.41
C LYS A 185 -0.50 13.96 -1.76
N ASP A 186 0.13 15.12 -1.91
CA ASP A 186 -0.49 16.39 -2.28
C ASP A 186 -0.49 16.65 -3.81
N ILE A 187 0.03 15.72 -4.62
CA ILE A 187 0.02 15.76 -6.08
C ILE A 187 -1.12 14.90 -6.63
N ARG A 188 -1.99 15.50 -7.43
CA ARG A 188 -3.19 14.84 -7.93
C ARG A 188 -2.88 13.76 -8.96
N PRO A 189 -3.38 12.51 -8.79
CA PRO A 189 -3.46 11.53 -9.87
C PRO A 189 -4.52 11.95 -10.88
N VAL A 190 -4.21 11.89 -12.18
CA VAL A 190 -5.05 12.48 -13.24
C VAL A 190 -5.74 11.42 -14.06
N GLU A 191 -4.99 10.44 -14.57
CA GLU A 191 -5.50 9.39 -15.45
C GLU A 191 -4.71 8.10 -15.32
N VAL A 192 -5.33 6.99 -15.64
CA VAL A 192 -4.76 5.63 -15.54
C VAL A 192 -4.84 4.93 -16.87
N MET A 193 -3.76 4.22 -17.24
CA MET A 193 -3.76 3.18 -18.27
C MET A 193 -3.47 1.84 -17.62
N CYS A 194 -4.32 0.83 -17.85
CA CYS A 194 -4.19 -0.47 -17.21
C CYS A 194 -4.50 -1.62 -18.17
N TRP A 195 -3.72 -2.68 -18.04
CA TRP A 195 -4.03 -4.01 -18.51
C TRP A 195 -4.28 -4.93 -17.31
N ALA A 196 -5.35 -5.71 -17.38
CA ALA A 196 -5.68 -6.74 -16.39
C ALA A 196 -6.31 -7.94 -17.10
N ASP A 197 -6.00 -9.15 -16.63
CA ASP A 197 -6.48 -10.38 -17.21
C ASP A 197 -6.49 -11.52 -16.18
N THR A 198 -7.24 -12.59 -16.47
CA THR A 198 -7.23 -13.85 -15.73
C THR A 198 -6.49 -14.90 -16.55
N GLN A 199 -5.25 -15.19 -16.16
CA GLN A 199 -4.35 -16.01 -16.98
C GLN A 199 -4.20 -17.45 -16.47
N VAL A 200 -4.31 -17.67 -15.17
CA VAL A 200 -3.95 -18.96 -14.55
C VAL A 200 -5.07 -19.49 -13.66
N LYS A 201 -5.69 -18.65 -12.84
CA LYS A 201 -6.69 -19.10 -11.86
C LYS A 201 -8.07 -19.17 -12.49
N PRO A 202 -8.87 -20.23 -12.24
CA PRO A 202 -10.23 -20.37 -12.78
C PRO A 202 -11.24 -19.53 -11.97
N ILE A 203 -11.08 -18.20 -12.00
CA ILE A 203 -11.90 -17.23 -11.24
C ILE A 203 -12.45 -16.15 -12.18
N ASP A 204 -13.49 -15.46 -11.75
CA ASP A 204 -14.13 -14.37 -12.50
C ASP A 204 -13.48 -12.99 -12.28
N ALA A 205 -12.36 -12.96 -11.53
CA ALA A 205 -11.55 -11.78 -11.26
C ALA A 205 -10.19 -11.86 -11.96
N GLU A 206 -9.52 -10.73 -12.12
CA GLU A 206 -8.17 -10.70 -12.64
C GLU A 206 -7.16 -11.29 -11.64
N ASP A 207 -6.24 -12.13 -12.15
CA ASP A 207 -5.13 -12.68 -11.37
C ASP A 207 -3.78 -12.04 -11.72
N HIS A 208 -3.77 -11.10 -12.70
CA HIS A 208 -2.61 -10.32 -13.09
C HIS A 208 -3.04 -8.95 -13.63
N ALA A 209 -2.33 -7.88 -13.20
CA ALA A 209 -2.55 -6.54 -13.71
C ALA A 209 -1.28 -5.70 -13.70
N ILE A 210 -1.20 -4.78 -14.68
CA ILE A 210 -0.13 -3.76 -14.79
C ILE A 210 -0.78 -2.44 -15.15
N GLY A 211 -0.48 -1.39 -14.40
CA GLY A 211 -1.04 -0.06 -14.65
C GLY A 211 -0.03 1.06 -14.52
N LEU A 212 -0.33 2.16 -15.24
CA LEU A 212 0.39 3.43 -15.20
C LEU A 212 -0.58 4.51 -14.72
N VAL A 213 -0.17 5.31 -13.75
CA VAL A 213 -0.94 6.45 -13.22
C VAL A 213 -0.18 7.73 -13.50
N LYS A 214 -0.77 8.68 -14.22
CA LYS A 214 -0.20 10.01 -14.43
C LYS A 214 -0.61 10.95 -13.29
N TYR A 215 0.34 11.80 -12.89
CA TYR A 215 0.15 12.85 -11.92
C TYR A 215 0.26 14.24 -12.55
N GLU A 216 -0.38 15.23 -11.93
CA GLU A 216 -0.42 16.62 -12.44
C GLU A 216 0.96 17.21 -12.69
N ASN A 217 1.95 16.90 -11.83
CA ASN A 217 3.33 17.38 -11.98
C ASN A 217 4.11 16.67 -13.11
N GLY A 218 3.48 15.74 -13.82
CA GLY A 218 4.07 14.95 -14.89
C GLY A 218 4.81 13.70 -14.46
N SER A 219 4.85 13.40 -13.16
CA SER A 219 5.37 12.12 -12.66
C SER A 219 4.45 10.96 -13.04
N ILE A 220 5.03 9.76 -13.13
CA ILE A 220 4.31 8.53 -13.43
C ILE A 220 4.48 7.54 -12.28
N ALA A 221 3.38 6.97 -11.79
CA ALA A 221 3.42 5.76 -10.99
C ALA A 221 3.19 4.54 -11.89
N GLN A 222 3.82 3.42 -11.55
CA GLN A 222 3.54 2.11 -12.14
C GLN A 222 3.24 1.12 -11.04
N PHE A 223 2.17 0.37 -11.18
CA PHE A 223 1.91 -0.81 -10.36
C PHE A 223 1.95 -2.08 -11.20
N GLU A 224 2.45 -3.18 -10.62
CA GLU A 224 2.44 -4.51 -11.21
C GLU A 224 2.06 -5.51 -10.13
N VAL A 225 0.95 -6.23 -10.33
CA VAL A 225 0.41 -7.13 -9.30
C VAL A 225 0.00 -8.47 -9.87
N SER A 226 0.18 -9.54 -9.08
CA SER A 226 -0.17 -10.87 -9.53
C SER A 226 -0.44 -11.85 -8.40
N TRP A 227 -1.49 -12.67 -8.58
CA TRP A 227 -1.76 -13.86 -7.77
C TRP A 227 -1.20 -15.16 -8.40
N THR A 228 -0.36 -15.05 -9.44
CA THR A 228 0.17 -16.19 -10.18
C THR A 228 1.67 -16.39 -9.99
N PHE A 229 2.32 -15.52 -9.23
CA PHE A 229 3.75 -15.61 -8.96
C PHE A 229 4.08 -16.84 -8.10
N ARG A 230 5.16 -17.55 -8.45
CA ARG A 230 5.66 -18.69 -7.70
C ARG A 230 6.95 -18.33 -6.96
N GLY A 231 7.12 -18.87 -5.76
CA GLY A 231 8.33 -18.70 -4.97
C GLY A 231 8.24 -17.74 -3.79
N GLY A 232 7.02 -17.38 -3.37
CA GLY A 232 6.77 -16.59 -2.17
C GLY A 232 6.18 -15.22 -2.43
N LEU A 233 6.39 -14.28 -1.51
CA LEU A 233 5.90 -12.91 -1.60
C LEU A 233 6.98 -11.99 -2.19
N ASP A 234 6.78 -11.51 -3.41
CA ASP A 234 7.72 -10.64 -4.14
C ASP A 234 7.28 -9.17 -4.03
N LEU A 235 7.90 -8.43 -3.13
CA LEU A 235 7.69 -7.00 -2.93
C LEU A 235 8.90 -6.21 -3.43
N ARG A 236 8.71 -5.36 -4.42
CA ARG A 236 9.80 -4.55 -5.00
C ARG A 236 9.33 -3.15 -5.36
N ASP A 237 10.11 -2.14 -4.94
CA ASP A 237 9.90 -0.77 -5.35
C ASP A 237 11.10 -0.21 -6.09
N GLU A 238 10.83 0.71 -7.01
CA GLU A 238 11.83 1.50 -7.73
C GLU A 238 11.37 2.95 -7.78
N VAL A 239 12.24 3.87 -7.37
CA VAL A 239 11.98 5.30 -7.41
C VAL A 239 13.08 5.97 -8.22
N MET A 240 12.72 6.67 -9.28
CA MET A 240 13.64 7.42 -10.13
C MET A 240 13.35 8.91 -10.00
N GLY A 241 14.37 9.65 -9.61
CA GLY A 241 14.36 11.10 -9.57
C GLY A 241 15.33 11.70 -10.60
N SER A 242 15.35 13.02 -10.68
CA SER A 242 16.29 13.75 -11.58
C SER A 242 17.74 13.63 -11.15
N GLU A 243 18.01 13.27 -9.89
CA GLU A 243 19.36 13.26 -9.31
C GLU A 243 19.73 11.91 -8.67
N GLY A 244 18.82 10.94 -8.62
CA GLY A 244 19.10 9.66 -8.02
C GLY A 244 18.04 8.61 -8.24
N THR A 245 18.35 7.38 -7.83
CA THR A 245 17.46 6.22 -7.93
C THR A 245 17.52 5.40 -6.64
N ILE A 246 16.38 4.85 -6.23
CA ILE A 246 16.26 3.88 -5.13
C ILE A 246 15.67 2.59 -5.70
N TRP A 247 16.22 1.45 -5.30
CA TRP A 247 15.65 0.13 -5.46
C TRP A 247 15.44 -0.50 -4.11
N ILE A 248 14.27 -1.08 -3.90
CA ILE A 248 13.92 -1.81 -2.68
C ILE A 248 13.55 -3.25 -3.04
N ASN A 249 14.18 -4.20 -2.38
CA ASN A 249 13.72 -5.58 -2.28
C ASN A 249 13.06 -5.71 -0.90
N GLY A 250 11.71 -5.71 -0.89
CA GLY A 250 10.96 -5.53 0.35
C GLY A 250 11.02 -6.75 1.27
N PHE A 251 10.78 -7.95 0.74
CA PHE A 251 10.54 -9.13 1.54
C PHE A 251 11.48 -10.30 1.20
N LEU A 252 11.40 -10.87 0.00
CA LEU A 252 12.27 -11.97 -0.41
C LEU A 252 13.71 -11.51 -0.66
N ARG A 253 14.68 -12.42 -0.45
CA ARG A 253 16.10 -12.21 -0.75
C ARG A 253 16.67 -10.97 -0.04
N THR A 254 16.34 -10.84 1.23
CA THR A 254 16.78 -9.71 2.04
C THR A 254 18.03 -9.99 2.88
N GLY A 255 18.74 -11.09 2.59
CA GLY A 255 20.03 -11.43 3.20
C GLY A 255 20.08 -12.77 3.94
N PHE A 256 18.96 -13.49 4.08
CA PHE A 256 18.95 -14.84 4.59
C PHE A 256 18.42 -15.81 3.52
N GLU A 257 19.31 -16.58 2.95
CA GLU A 257 19.00 -17.61 1.95
C GLU A 257 19.53 -18.96 2.45
N MET A 258 18.70 -19.99 2.38
CA MET A 258 19.03 -21.33 2.84
C MET A 258 18.66 -22.37 1.78
N PHE A 259 19.54 -23.31 1.51
CA PHE A 259 19.20 -24.50 0.73
C PHE A 259 19.11 -25.73 1.64
N THR A 260 18.04 -26.50 1.52
CA THR A 260 17.90 -27.79 2.23
C THR A 260 17.20 -28.82 1.35
N THR A 261 17.64 -30.08 1.47
CA THR A 261 16.96 -31.24 0.88
C THR A 261 15.96 -31.88 1.83
N GLY A 262 15.97 -31.48 3.09
CA GLY A 262 15.05 -31.90 4.14
C GLY A 262 13.91 -30.90 4.32
N LYS A 263 13.25 -30.97 5.48
CA LYS A 263 12.25 -29.96 5.86
C LYS A 263 12.96 -28.77 6.50
N GLY A 264 12.68 -27.58 6.01
CA GLY A 264 13.25 -26.31 6.49
C GLY A 264 12.60 -25.76 7.77
N GLY A 265 11.68 -26.49 8.37
CA GLY A 265 10.87 -26.03 9.50
C GLY A 265 9.38 -26.02 9.15
N ASP A 266 8.54 -25.68 10.14
CA ASP A 266 7.08 -25.69 9.95
C ASP A 266 6.59 -24.40 9.25
N TYR A 267 7.26 -23.28 9.50
CA TYR A 267 6.94 -21.98 8.90
C TYR A 267 8.22 -21.29 8.41
N ILE A 268 8.23 -20.86 7.16
CA ILE A 268 9.39 -20.20 6.53
C ILE A 268 9.17 -18.68 6.43
N ALA A 269 8.08 -18.28 5.78
CA ALA A 269 7.64 -16.90 5.62
C ALA A 269 6.24 -16.89 5.01
N GLU A 270 5.57 -15.75 5.04
CA GLU A 270 4.28 -15.55 4.37
C GLU A 270 4.37 -15.92 2.88
N LYS A 271 3.37 -16.62 2.37
CA LYS A 271 3.28 -17.12 0.98
C LYS A 271 4.38 -18.11 0.56
N ALA A 272 5.21 -18.63 1.46
CA ALA A 272 6.16 -19.69 1.12
C ALA A 272 5.40 -20.94 0.65
N GLU A 273 5.77 -21.46 -0.53
CA GLU A 273 5.11 -22.61 -1.17
C GLU A 273 5.81 -23.95 -0.86
N SER A 274 7.01 -23.91 -0.29
CA SER A 274 7.82 -25.09 0.00
C SER A 274 8.62 -24.92 1.30
N ASN A 275 8.92 -26.02 1.94
CA ASN A 275 9.88 -26.11 3.06
C ASN A 275 11.16 -26.85 2.71
N SER A 276 11.43 -27.04 1.42
CA SER A 276 12.67 -27.66 0.89
C SER A 276 13.10 -26.98 -0.40
N GLY A 277 14.36 -27.15 -0.78
CA GLY A 277 15.00 -26.43 -1.87
C GLY A 277 15.62 -25.12 -1.39
N TRP A 278 15.63 -24.11 -2.23
CA TRP A 278 15.98 -22.74 -1.84
C TRP A 278 14.84 -22.08 -1.08
N LEU A 279 15.13 -21.65 0.13
CA LEU A 279 14.21 -21.00 1.07
C LEU A 279 14.72 -19.61 1.42
N PHE A 280 13.79 -18.71 1.71
CA PHE A 280 14.06 -17.31 2.06
C PHE A 280 13.36 -16.97 3.39
N PRO A 281 13.87 -17.48 4.53
CA PRO A 281 13.24 -17.23 5.83
C PRO A 281 13.28 -15.75 6.22
N VAL A 282 12.24 -15.28 6.88
CA VAL A 282 12.14 -13.91 7.40
C VAL A 282 12.17 -13.94 8.92
N GLY A 283 13.09 -13.20 9.53
CA GLY A 283 13.34 -13.26 10.96
C GLY A 283 12.31 -12.53 11.82
N ASP A 284 11.84 -11.38 11.35
CA ASP A 284 10.83 -10.56 12.05
C ASP A 284 9.81 -10.06 11.03
N GLU A 285 8.86 -10.91 10.71
CA GLU A 285 7.89 -10.68 9.65
C GLU A 285 6.93 -9.53 9.96
N LEU A 286 6.52 -9.37 11.22
CA LEU A 286 5.64 -8.28 11.65
C LEU A 286 6.31 -6.90 11.46
N ASN A 287 7.61 -6.83 11.71
CA ASN A 287 8.38 -5.61 11.51
C ASN A 287 8.72 -5.37 10.04
N GLU A 288 9.14 -6.41 9.31
CA GLU A 288 9.49 -6.31 7.88
C GLU A 288 8.29 -5.94 7.00
N LEU A 289 7.08 -6.37 7.37
CA LEU A 289 5.82 -6.00 6.71
C LEU A 289 5.18 -4.71 7.27
N GLY A 290 5.82 -4.03 8.23
CA GLY A 290 5.42 -2.71 8.69
C GLY A 290 4.34 -2.68 9.78
N TYR A 291 3.75 -3.80 10.17
CA TYR A 291 2.63 -3.84 11.14
C TYR A 291 2.96 -3.18 12.47
N ASN A 292 4.16 -3.41 13.00
CA ASN A 292 4.60 -2.82 14.26
C ASN A 292 4.65 -1.29 14.21
N HIS A 293 5.20 -0.73 13.15
CA HIS A 293 5.26 0.74 12.96
C HIS A 293 3.87 1.32 12.71
N MET A 294 3.05 0.65 11.93
CA MET A 294 1.68 1.06 11.62
C MET A 294 0.82 1.18 12.88
N PHE A 295 0.75 0.13 13.70
CA PHE A 295 -0.04 0.17 14.94
C PHE A 295 0.53 1.14 15.97
N ALA A 296 1.86 1.26 16.08
CA ALA A 296 2.47 2.25 16.95
C ALA A 296 2.05 3.68 16.58
N GLU A 297 2.05 4.02 15.28
CA GLU A 297 1.61 5.33 14.81
C GLU A 297 0.10 5.52 15.05
N MET A 298 -0.75 4.57 14.65
CA MET A 298 -2.21 4.66 14.82
C MET A 298 -2.60 4.94 16.27
N PHE A 299 -2.02 4.20 17.23
CA PHE A 299 -2.33 4.37 18.64
C PHE A 299 -1.76 5.68 19.21
N ASN A 300 -0.55 6.07 18.83
CA ASN A 300 0.02 7.35 19.24
C ASN A 300 -0.77 8.53 18.69
N CYS A 301 -1.21 8.47 17.43
CA CYS A 301 -2.04 9.52 16.84
C CYS A 301 -3.40 9.63 17.53
N PHE A 302 -4.05 8.50 17.81
CA PHE A 302 -5.31 8.47 18.56
C PHE A 302 -5.17 9.12 19.94
N GLU A 303 -4.15 8.75 20.72
CA GLU A 303 -3.91 9.29 22.06
C GLU A 303 -3.59 10.78 22.05
N ASN A 304 -2.87 11.26 21.05
CA ASN A 304 -2.46 12.66 20.94
C ASN A 304 -3.48 13.54 20.18
N GLY A 305 -4.55 12.95 19.66
CA GLY A 305 -5.56 13.68 18.87
C GLY A 305 -5.00 14.22 17.53
N THR A 306 -4.02 13.53 16.95
CA THR A 306 -3.41 13.87 15.65
C THR A 306 -3.87 12.89 14.57
N GLN A 307 -3.68 13.26 13.30
CA GLN A 307 -3.99 12.37 12.18
C GLN A 307 -2.81 11.42 11.92
N PRO A 308 -3.07 10.12 11.63
CA PRO A 308 -2.04 9.20 11.18
C PRO A 308 -1.62 9.49 9.73
N ARG A 309 -0.52 8.90 9.29
CA ARG A 309 -0.02 8.93 7.91
C ARG A 309 -1.07 8.45 6.90
N GLU A 310 -1.83 7.43 7.27
CA GLU A 310 -2.85 6.79 6.47
C GLU A 310 -4.22 6.94 7.12
N THR A 311 -5.13 7.62 6.42
CA THR A 311 -6.51 7.90 6.83
C THR A 311 -7.50 7.29 5.86
N PHE A 312 -8.78 7.34 6.16
CA PHE A 312 -9.82 6.93 5.19
C PHE A 312 -9.81 7.79 3.91
N TYR A 313 -9.27 9.01 3.96
CA TYR A 313 -9.08 9.81 2.75
C TYR A 313 -8.04 9.18 1.82
N ASP A 314 -6.96 8.64 2.35
CA ASP A 314 -5.94 7.92 1.57
C ASP A 314 -6.53 6.66 0.94
N GLY A 315 -7.28 5.86 1.71
CA GLY A 315 -8.00 4.70 1.19
C GLY A 315 -9.01 5.06 0.09
N TYR A 316 -9.74 6.16 0.23
CA TYR A 316 -10.63 6.66 -0.82
C TYR A 316 -9.87 7.03 -2.11
N LEU A 317 -8.75 7.72 -2.01
CA LEU A 317 -7.92 8.07 -3.16
C LEU A 317 -7.40 6.82 -3.88
N VAL A 318 -6.92 5.85 -3.14
CA VAL A 318 -6.46 4.57 -3.69
C VAL A 318 -7.59 3.86 -4.43
N ASN A 319 -8.77 3.74 -3.83
CA ASN A 319 -9.94 3.15 -4.49
C ASN A 319 -10.33 3.90 -5.77
N ALA A 320 -10.25 5.24 -5.79
CA ALA A 320 -10.57 6.03 -6.99
C ALA A 320 -9.58 5.80 -8.15
N VAL A 321 -8.29 5.62 -7.84
CA VAL A 321 -7.28 5.24 -8.84
C VAL A 321 -7.55 3.84 -9.37
N LEU A 322 -7.88 2.88 -8.51
CA LEU A 322 -8.19 1.51 -8.91
C LEU A 322 -9.49 1.42 -9.73
N ASP A 323 -10.52 2.20 -9.40
CA ASP A 323 -11.74 2.29 -10.24
C ASP A 323 -11.42 2.76 -11.66
N ALA A 324 -10.53 3.76 -11.80
CA ALA A 324 -10.04 4.20 -13.11
C ALA A 324 -9.22 3.11 -13.81
N ALA A 325 -8.42 2.34 -13.06
CA ALA A 325 -7.67 1.20 -13.60
C ALA A 325 -8.60 0.09 -14.14
N TYR A 326 -9.65 -0.28 -13.41
CA TYR A 326 -10.65 -1.23 -13.87
C TYR A 326 -11.39 -0.74 -15.13
N LYS A 327 -11.73 0.56 -15.20
CA LYS A 327 -12.30 1.17 -16.41
C LYS A 327 -11.34 1.08 -17.59
N SER A 328 -10.08 1.46 -17.37
CA SER A 328 -9.02 1.42 -18.39
C SER A 328 -8.76 -0.01 -18.89
N ALA A 329 -8.73 -1.00 -18.02
CA ALA A 329 -8.56 -2.40 -18.42
C ALA A 329 -9.68 -2.88 -19.36
N LYS A 330 -10.90 -2.34 -19.23
CA LYS A 330 -12.04 -2.63 -20.10
C LYS A 330 -12.02 -1.81 -21.39
N SER A 331 -11.83 -0.50 -21.29
CA SER A 331 -11.87 0.42 -22.45
C SER A 331 -10.62 0.36 -23.32
N LYS A 332 -9.48 -0.09 -22.77
CA LYS A 332 -8.14 -0.06 -23.39
C LYS A 332 -7.64 1.35 -23.67
N LEU A 333 -8.15 2.34 -22.95
CA LEU A 333 -7.82 3.76 -23.06
C LEU A 333 -7.31 4.29 -21.72
N TRP A 334 -6.69 5.48 -21.75
CA TRP A 334 -6.46 6.26 -20.55
C TRP A 334 -7.80 6.72 -19.98
N GLU A 335 -8.06 6.41 -18.71
CA GLU A 335 -9.29 6.76 -18.02
C GLU A 335 -9.00 7.78 -16.91
N PRO A 336 -9.83 8.82 -16.79
CA PRO A 336 -9.62 9.84 -15.76
C PRO A 336 -9.89 9.27 -14.36
N VAL A 337 -9.06 9.69 -13.40
CA VAL A 337 -9.31 9.43 -11.97
C VAL A 337 -10.38 10.40 -11.47
N GLN A 338 -11.52 9.87 -11.07
CA GLN A 338 -12.64 10.65 -10.54
C GLN A 338 -12.42 10.93 -9.06
N LEU A 339 -12.06 12.17 -8.73
CA LEU A 339 -11.84 12.64 -7.36
C LEU A 339 -12.72 13.86 -7.12
N ASP A 340 -13.89 13.66 -6.52
CA ASP A 340 -14.82 14.72 -6.19
C ASP A 340 -14.33 15.58 -5.00
N ASP A 341 -13.56 14.97 -4.10
CA ASP A 341 -12.97 15.62 -2.92
C ASP A 341 -11.44 15.55 -3.01
N TRP A 342 -10.84 16.54 -3.68
CA TRP A 342 -9.38 16.68 -3.74
C TRP A 342 -8.90 17.67 -2.68
N ARG A 343 -7.94 17.25 -1.83
CA ARG A 343 -7.42 18.03 -0.68
C ARG A 343 -5.95 18.41 -0.81
N GLY A 344 -5.30 17.98 -1.90
CA GLY A 344 -3.91 18.35 -2.19
C GLY A 344 -3.78 19.69 -2.87
N ARG A 345 -2.59 19.95 -3.42
CA ARG A 345 -2.31 21.19 -4.15
C ARG A 345 -3.17 21.33 -5.41
N THR A 346 -3.49 22.56 -5.76
CA THR A 346 -4.27 22.92 -6.96
C THR A 346 -3.47 23.79 -7.94
N ASP A 347 -2.29 24.25 -7.54
CA ASP A 347 -1.38 25.13 -8.30
C ASP A 347 -0.16 24.37 -8.86
N VAL A 348 -0.31 23.05 -9.02
CA VAL A 348 0.76 22.21 -9.54
C VAL A 348 0.97 22.49 -11.02
N THR A 349 2.17 22.91 -11.37
CA THR A 349 2.60 23.06 -12.75
C THR A 349 3.52 21.91 -13.16
N LYS A 350 3.42 21.50 -14.41
CA LYS A 350 4.41 20.60 -14.98
C LYS A 350 5.70 21.38 -15.14
N ASP A 351 6.66 21.13 -14.25
CA ASP A 351 7.97 21.78 -14.32
C ASP A 351 8.66 21.52 -15.64
N SER A 352 9.34 22.56 -16.15
CA SER A 352 10.25 22.40 -17.28
C SER A 352 11.34 21.40 -16.89
N HIS A 353 11.47 20.33 -17.66
CA HIS A 353 12.43 19.25 -17.40
C HIS A 353 13.82 19.56 -17.96
N LEU A 354 14.00 20.77 -18.44
CA LEU A 354 15.23 21.19 -19.10
C LEU A 354 16.20 21.72 -18.03
N ILE A 355 17.34 21.05 -17.91
CA ILE A 355 18.42 21.50 -17.03
C ILE A 355 19.11 22.67 -17.73
N GLU A 356 18.95 23.87 -17.19
CA GLU A 356 19.64 25.04 -17.69
C GLU A 356 21.12 24.95 -17.32
N PHE A 357 21.99 25.06 -18.32
CA PHE A 357 23.42 25.08 -18.12
C PHE A 357 23.96 26.53 -18.07
N ASP A 358 23.56 27.36 -19.04
CA ASP A 358 23.86 28.79 -19.13
C ASP A 358 22.73 29.53 -19.85
N ALA A 359 22.97 30.83 -20.16
CA ALA A 359 21.95 31.64 -20.84
C ALA A 359 21.50 31.03 -22.19
N ASP A 360 22.40 30.37 -22.91
CA ASP A 360 22.19 29.93 -24.30
C ASP A 360 22.01 28.41 -24.43
N HIS A 361 22.27 27.63 -23.39
CA HIS A 361 22.29 26.18 -23.47
C HIS A 361 21.47 25.49 -22.35
N TYR A 362 20.89 24.35 -22.73
CA TYR A 362 20.43 23.32 -21.78
C TYR A 362 21.49 22.23 -21.66
N LEU A 363 21.64 21.67 -20.44
CA LEU A 363 22.46 20.49 -20.25
C LEU A 363 21.65 19.25 -20.66
N VAL A 364 22.18 18.47 -21.60
CA VAL A 364 21.60 17.18 -22.00
C VAL A 364 22.19 16.06 -21.19
N LYS A 365 23.53 16.05 -21.04
CA LYS A 365 24.25 15.00 -20.31
C LYS A 365 25.61 15.44 -19.87
N GLU A 366 26.06 14.99 -18.70
CA GLU A 366 27.46 15.00 -18.29
C GLU A 366 28.00 13.57 -18.30
N GLU A 367 29.22 13.38 -18.77
CA GLU A 367 29.92 12.10 -18.68
C GLU A 367 31.41 12.29 -18.49
N MET A 368 32.05 11.33 -17.80
CA MET A 368 33.51 11.27 -17.74
C MET A 368 34.04 10.55 -18.96
N THR A 369 35.02 11.14 -19.62
CA THR A 369 35.71 10.48 -20.74
C THR A 369 36.62 9.37 -20.22
N HIS A 370 37.06 8.49 -21.10
CA HIS A 370 38.04 7.44 -20.75
C HIS A 370 39.36 8.00 -20.20
N TYR A 371 39.68 9.27 -20.50
CA TYR A 371 40.90 9.97 -20.06
C TYR A 371 40.68 10.76 -18.75
N GLY A 372 39.51 10.65 -18.09
CA GLY A 372 39.22 11.33 -16.85
C GLY A 372 38.85 12.81 -16.99
N THR A 373 38.63 13.30 -18.21
CA THR A 373 38.09 14.65 -18.47
C THR A 373 36.57 14.62 -18.51
N LYS A 374 35.94 15.72 -18.11
CA LYS A 374 34.47 15.86 -18.14
C LYS A 374 34.01 16.29 -19.56
N LYS A 375 33.05 15.54 -20.10
CA LYS A 375 32.38 15.86 -21.35
C LYS A 375 30.96 16.32 -21.08
N LEU A 376 30.59 17.46 -21.60
CA LEU A 376 29.23 18.03 -21.54
C LEU A 376 28.59 17.92 -22.93
N ILE A 377 27.37 17.39 -22.94
CA ILE A 377 26.49 17.42 -24.12
C ILE A 377 25.46 18.50 -23.87
N LEU A 378 25.45 19.52 -24.66
CA LEU A 378 24.63 20.71 -24.50
C LEU A 378 23.67 20.87 -25.70
N LYS A 379 22.51 21.47 -25.46
CA LYS A 379 21.53 21.84 -26.50
C LYS A 379 21.41 23.36 -26.56
N GLU A 380 21.70 23.94 -27.67
CA GLU A 380 21.48 25.38 -27.91
C GLU A 380 20.00 25.74 -27.85
N LYS A 381 19.63 26.72 -27.01
CA LYS A 381 18.24 27.16 -26.82
C LYS A 381 17.61 27.74 -28.10
N SER A 382 18.41 28.47 -28.88
CA SER A 382 17.95 29.18 -30.08
C SER A 382 17.76 28.29 -31.32
N THR A 383 18.65 27.32 -31.51
CA THR A 383 18.67 26.48 -32.72
C THR A 383 18.22 25.03 -32.47
N GLY A 384 18.24 24.59 -31.22
CA GLY A 384 18.03 23.19 -30.84
C GLY A 384 19.20 22.26 -31.17
N LYS A 385 20.32 22.80 -31.69
CA LYS A 385 21.51 22.03 -32.06
C LYS A 385 22.18 21.39 -30.81
N ILE A 386 22.62 20.16 -30.95
CA ILE A 386 23.41 19.47 -29.93
C ILE A 386 24.88 19.73 -30.18
N ILE A 387 25.60 20.18 -29.18
CA ILE A 387 27.04 20.42 -29.19
C ILE A 387 27.73 19.65 -28.07
N GLU A 388 29.00 19.31 -28.24
CA GLU A 388 29.83 18.67 -27.26
C GLU A 388 30.93 19.63 -26.75
N LYS A 389 31.17 19.67 -25.47
CA LYS A 389 32.21 20.47 -24.82
C LYS A 389 32.99 19.61 -23.85
N ILE A 390 34.31 19.57 -23.95
CA ILE A 390 35.21 18.93 -23.01
C ILE A 390 35.69 19.99 -22.02
N VAL A 391 35.59 19.65 -20.72
CA VAL A 391 35.93 20.58 -19.63
C VAL A 391 36.95 19.92 -18.69
#